data_03de0293b6bed9a9ab141195743921e8
#
_entry.id   03de0293b6bed9a9ab141195743921e8
#
_cell.length_a   1.000
_cell.length_b   1.000
_cell.length_c   1.000
_cell.angle_alpha   90.00
_cell.angle_beta   90.00
_cell.angle_gamma   90.00
#
_symmetry.space_group_name_H-M   'P 1'
#
loop_
_entity.id
_entity.type
_entity.pdbx_description
1 polymer ?
#
loop_
_entity_poly.entity_id
_entity_poly.type
_entity_poly.pdbx_seq_one_letter_code
_entity_poly.pdbx_strand_id
1 'polypeptide(L)'
;MDWPEGLDTQSFSGIGRLATASPQGAQAADILDRFQILECLVDYGPEVIGTLPLGIDIATSDIDILCNVSGLDAFGLFADQAFGDFAGYTRHRRDATDHVGAAVVVRFECEGLPIEIFATDRPAREQYGFVHMLVEARILHVMGDGFARKIQDLKQTG
;
A
#
# COMPACT_ATOMS: atom_id res chain seq x y z
N MET A 1 9.84 22.67 9.04
CA MET A 1 8.99 22.13 10.15
C MET A 1 9.52 20.78 10.51
N ASP A 2 9.80 20.57 11.79
CA ASP A 2 10.22 19.26 12.27
C ASP A 2 8.98 18.41 12.54
N TRP A 3 8.91 17.25 11.91
CA TRP A 3 7.79 16.34 12.08
C TRP A 3 8.03 15.41 13.27
N PRO A 4 7.00 15.06 14.05
CA PRO A 4 7.16 14.11 15.14
C PRO A 4 7.57 12.73 14.61
N GLU A 5 8.16 11.93 15.49
CA GLU A 5 8.50 10.55 15.19
C GLU A 5 7.30 9.82 14.57
N GLY A 6 7.53 9.07 13.52
CA GLY A 6 6.47 8.39 12.76
C GLY A 6 5.84 9.22 11.64
N LEU A 7 6.18 10.51 11.51
CA LEU A 7 5.75 11.37 10.38
C LEU A 7 6.94 11.96 9.60
N ASP A 8 8.16 11.72 10.05
CA ASP A 8 9.35 12.04 9.26
C ASP A 8 9.59 10.95 8.21
N THR A 9 10.36 11.28 7.19
CA THR A 9 10.59 10.39 6.04
C THR A 9 11.28 9.08 6.40
N GLN A 10 12.08 9.08 7.47
CA GLN A 10 12.85 7.89 7.86
C GLN A 10 12.03 6.90 8.68
N SER A 11 11.18 7.39 9.57
CA SER A 11 10.43 6.56 10.51
C SER A 11 8.99 6.25 10.06
N PHE A 12 8.46 6.96 9.06
CA PHE A 12 7.11 6.71 8.57
C PHE A 12 6.99 5.31 7.95
N SER A 13 6.00 4.55 8.39
CA SER A 13 5.72 3.22 7.85
C SER A 13 4.21 2.98 7.80
N GLY A 14 3.70 2.69 6.61
CA GLY A 14 2.30 2.30 6.43
C GLY A 14 1.99 0.97 7.14
N ILE A 15 2.94 0.03 7.13
CA ILE A 15 2.80 -1.26 7.82
C ILE A 15 2.64 -1.03 9.33
N GLY A 16 3.46 -0.19 9.92
CA GLY A 16 3.42 0.09 11.36
C GLY A 16 2.13 0.77 11.80
N ARG A 17 1.45 1.49 10.89
CA ARG A 17 0.21 2.19 11.18
C ARG A 17 -1.04 1.36 10.93
N LEU A 18 -0.96 0.39 10.03
CA LEU A 18 -2.13 -0.35 9.52
C LEU A 18 -2.98 -0.97 10.64
N ALA A 19 -2.34 -1.66 11.59
CA ALA A 19 -3.04 -2.40 12.63
C ALA A 19 -3.80 -1.51 13.62
N THR A 20 -3.39 -0.25 13.77
CA THR A 20 -3.94 0.69 14.78
C THR A 20 -4.73 1.84 14.17
N ALA A 21 -4.73 1.99 12.84
CA ALA A 21 -5.35 3.12 12.17
C ALA A 21 -6.89 3.06 12.20
N SER A 22 -7.46 1.86 12.04
CA SER A 22 -8.91 1.64 12.02
C SER A 22 -9.24 0.17 12.25
N PRO A 23 -10.53 -0.20 12.53
CA PRO A 23 -10.95 -1.59 12.59
C PRO A 23 -10.70 -2.36 11.29
N GLN A 24 -10.91 -1.74 10.14
CA GLN A 24 -10.62 -2.33 8.83
C GLN A 24 -9.12 -2.51 8.61
N GLY A 25 -8.31 -1.54 9.06
CA GLY A 25 -6.85 -1.64 9.05
C GLY A 25 -6.36 -2.81 9.91
N ALA A 26 -6.92 -3.00 11.08
CA ALA A 26 -6.60 -4.14 11.96
C ALA A 26 -6.95 -5.48 11.30
N GLN A 27 -8.09 -5.57 10.64
CA GLN A 27 -8.50 -6.77 9.90
C GLN A 27 -7.57 -7.03 8.71
N ALA A 28 -7.21 -6.00 7.97
CA ALA A 28 -6.26 -6.11 6.87
C ALA A 28 -4.88 -6.57 7.34
N ALA A 29 -4.40 -6.03 8.45
CA ALA A 29 -3.13 -6.45 9.05
C ALA A 29 -3.15 -7.94 9.44
N ASP A 30 -4.24 -8.41 10.02
CA ASP A 30 -4.43 -9.82 10.37
C ASP A 30 -4.39 -10.72 9.12
N ILE A 31 -5.07 -10.33 8.05
CA ILE A 31 -5.07 -11.08 6.78
C ILE A 31 -3.65 -11.14 6.19
N LEU A 32 -2.96 -10.01 6.12
CA LEU A 32 -1.59 -9.98 5.60
C LEU A 32 -0.64 -10.88 6.40
N ASP A 33 -0.80 -10.92 7.71
CA ASP A 33 0.01 -11.74 8.62
C ASP A 33 -0.31 -13.23 8.46
N ARG A 34 -1.58 -13.62 8.53
CA ARG A 34 -2.00 -15.02 8.42
C ARG A 34 -1.61 -15.67 7.09
N PHE A 35 -1.66 -14.94 6.01
CA PHE A 35 -1.28 -15.41 4.67
C PHE A 35 0.15 -15.11 4.31
N GLN A 36 0.90 -14.50 5.21
CA GLN A 36 2.33 -14.20 5.04
C GLN A 36 2.65 -13.41 3.76
N ILE A 37 1.77 -12.46 3.42
CA ILE A 37 1.89 -11.68 2.17
C ILE A 37 3.17 -10.84 2.19
N LEU A 38 3.41 -10.11 3.29
CA LEU A 38 4.58 -9.24 3.39
C LEU A 38 5.87 -10.04 3.56
N GLU A 39 5.82 -11.17 4.25
CA GLU A 39 6.97 -12.07 4.40
C GLU A 39 7.40 -12.65 3.04
N CYS A 40 6.45 -13.01 2.19
CA CYS A 40 6.74 -13.44 0.81
C CYS A 40 7.47 -12.36 0.01
N LEU A 41 7.17 -11.08 0.29
CA LEU A 41 7.70 -9.94 -0.44
C LEU A 41 8.96 -9.33 0.21
N VAL A 42 9.46 -9.90 1.31
CA VAL A 42 10.51 -9.28 2.14
C VAL A 42 11.74 -8.86 1.34
N ASP A 43 12.16 -9.63 0.35
CA ASP A 43 13.33 -9.33 -0.48
C ASP A 43 13.12 -8.14 -1.41
N TYR A 44 11.88 -7.70 -1.58
CA TYR A 44 11.50 -6.58 -2.44
C TYR A 44 11.18 -5.29 -1.67
N GLY A 45 11.46 -5.25 -0.36
CA GLY A 45 11.26 -4.08 0.47
C GLY A 45 9.82 -3.56 0.47
N PRO A 46 8.81 -4.37 0.82
CA PRO A 46 7.41 -3.99 0.69
C PRO A 46 7.04 -2.85 1.64
N GLU A 47 6.27 -1.88 1.13
CA GLU A 47 5.66 -0.82 1.92
C GLU A 47 4.15 -0.79 1.65
N VAL A 48 3.36 -0.83 2.72
CA VAL A 48 1.90 -0.72 2.64
C VAL A 48 1.53 0.75 2.56
N ILE A 49 0.75 1.10 1.54
CA ILE A 49 0.30 2.47 1.32
C ILE A 49 -1.23 2.52 1.17
N GLY A 50 -1.77 3.69 0.92
CA GLY A 50 -3.19 3.92 0.68
C GLY A 50 -3.93 4.47 1.89
N THR A 51 -5.25 4.34 1.89
CA THR A 51 -6.12 4.93 2.90
C THR A 51 -6.20 4.15 4.20
N LEU A 52 -6.05 2.83 4.16
CA LEU A 52 -6.14 1.98 5.35
C LEU A 52 -5.08 2.33 6.42
N PRO A 53 -3.79 2.50 6.07
CA PRO A 53 -2.80 2.92 7.06
C PRO A 53 -3.07 4.29 7.69
N LEU A 54 -3.79 5.16 7.01
CA LEU A 54 -4.08 6.51 7.47
C LEU A 54 -5.38 6.60 8.29
N GLY A 55 -6.18 5.54 8.36
CA GLY A 55 -7.44 5.56 9.08
C GLY A 55 -8.54 6.37 8.40
N ILE A 56 -8.41 6.65 7.11
CA ILE A 56 -9.44 7.33 6.28
C ILE A 56 -10.08 6.36 5.27
N ASP A 57 -10.07 5.09 5.62
CA ASP A 57 -10.63 4.01 4.82
C ASP A 57 -12.15 4.03 4.82
N ILE A 58 -12.70 3.45 3.76
CA ILE A 58 -14.13 3.15 3.61
C ILE A 58 -14.30 1.64 3.38
N ALA A 59 -15.56 1.17 3.37
CA ALA A 59 -15.84 -0.28 3.26
C ALA A 59 -15.24 -0.95 2.02
N THR A 60 -14.97 -0.19 0.95
CA THR A 60 -14.40 -0.68 -0.31
C THR A 60 -12.91 -0.43 -0.45
N SER A 61 -12.24 0.04 0.61
CA SER A 61 -10.79 0.28 0.59
C SER A 61 -10.03 -1.03 0.40
N ASP A 62 -8.96 -0.95 -0.38
CA ASP A 62 -8.04 -2.04 -0.68
C ASP A 62 -6.68 -1.81 0.01
N ILE A 63 -5.81 -2.80 -0.10
CA ILE A 63 -4.42 -2.70 0.33
C ILE A 63 -3.54 -2.51 -0.91
N ASP A 64 -2.74 -1.45 -0.88
CA ASP A 64 -1.70 -1.21 -1.88
C ASP A 64 -0.34 -1.47 -1.28
N ILE A 65 0.49 -2.25 -1.97
CA ILE A 65 1.84 -2.59 -1.54
C ILE A 65 2.82 -2.17 -2.63
N LEU A 66 3.82 -1.36 -2.26
CA LEU A 66 4.89 -0.97 -3.16
C LEU A 66 6.09 -1.89 -2.96
N CYS A 67 6.70 -2.33 -4.05
CA CYS A 67 7.91 -3.15 -4.04
C CYS A 67 8.99 -2.55 -4.94
N ASN A 68 10.24 -2.79 -4.57
CA ASN A 68 11.43 -2.47 -5.36
C ASN A 68 11.97 -3.76 -5.99
N VAL A 69 12.00 -3.83 -7.31
CA VAL A 69 12.45 -5.03 -8.04
C VAL A 69 13.45 -4.64 -9.12
N SER A 70 14.52 -5.40 -9.26
CA SER A 70 15.51 -5.18 -10.33
C SER A 70 15.15 -5.84 -11.64
N GLY A 71 14.30 -6.88 -11.62
CA GLY A 71 13.86 -7.61 -12.80
C GLY A 71 12.35 -7.78 -12.83
N LEU A 72 11.68 -7.06 -13.71
CA LEU A 72 10.21 -7.07 -13.80
C LEU A 72 9.68 -8.44 -14.22
N ASP A 73 10.32 -9.09 -15.21
CA ASP A 73 9.87 -10.40 -15.69
C ASP A 73 10.05 -11.49 -14.63
N ALA A 74 11.19 -11.48 -13.92
CA ALA A 74 11.45 -12.41 -12.84
C ALA A 74 10.46 -12.22 -11.68
N PHE A 75 10.15 -10.96 -11.33
CA PHE A 75 9.14 -10.67 -10.33
C PHE A 75 7.75 -11.16 -10.76
N GLY A 76 7.39 -10.98 -12.03
CA GLY A 76 6.12 -11.48 -12.55
C GLY A 76 5.96 -12.98 -12.37
N LEU A 77 7.01 -13.75 -12.68
CA LEU A 77 7.00 -15.21 -12.48
C LEU A 77 6.94 -15.59 -11.00
N PHE A 78 7.65 -14.87 -10.15
CA PHE A 78 7.56 -15.04 -8.70
C PHE A 78 6.13 -14.80 -8.21
N ALA A 79 5.49 -13.73 -8.65
CA ALA A 79 4.12 -13.38 -8.26
C ALA A 79 3.13 -14.45 -8.71
N ASP A 80 3.27 -15.00 -9.92
CA ASP A 80 2.43 -16.10 -10.42
C ASP A 80 2.50 -17.31 -9.48
N GLN A 81 3.69 -17.65 -9.00
CA GLN A 81 3.88 -18.77 -8.09
C GLN A 81 3.37 -18.49 -6.67
N ALA A 82 3.64 -17.28 -6.17
CA ALA A 82 3.31 -16.92 -4.79
C ALA A 82 1.82 -16.63 -4.60
N PHE A 83 1.18 -15.97 -5.57
CA PHE A 83 -0.17 -15.43 -5.43
C PHE A 83 -1.17 -15.94 -6.48
N GLY A 84 -0.74 -16.72 -7.43
CA GLY A 84 -1.58 -17.16 -8.56
C GLY A 84 -2.83 -17.94 -8.18
N ASP A 85 -2.83 -18.60 -7.02
CA ASP A 85 -3.97 -19.38 -6.53
C ASP A 85 -5.01 -18.54 -5.77
N PHE A 86 -4.71 -17.27 -5.45
CA PHE A 86 -5.69 -16.40 -4.81
C PHE A 86 -6.80 -15.98 -5.78
N ALA A 87 -7.98 -15.73 -5.23
CA ALA A 87 -9.14 -15.30 -6.01
C ALA A 87 -8.85 -14.01 -6.77
N GLY A 88 -9.30 -13.92 -8.02
CA GLY A 88 -9.18 -12.73 -8.83
C GLY A 88 -7.76 -12.37 -9.25
N TYR A 89 -6.81 -13.31 -9.16
CA TYR A 89 -5.42 -13.03 -9.51
C TYR A 89 -5.29 -12.55 -10.96
N THR A 90 -4.64 -11.40 -11.12
CA THR A 90 -4.25 -10.84 -12.42
C THR A 90 -2.86 -10.24 -12.32
N ARG A 91 -2.15 -10.23 -13.42
CA ARG A 91 -0.85 -9.59 -13.54
C ARG A 91 -0.75 -8.89 -14.89
N HIS A 92 -0.32 -7.65 -14.89
CA HIS A 92 -0.03 -6.95 -16.13
C HIS A 92 1.23 -6.10 -16.01
N ARG A 93 1.86 -5.84 -17.13
CA ARG A 93 3.00 -4.93 -17.23
C ARG A 93 2.51 -3.55 -17.62
N ARG A 94 3.00 -2.54 -16.93
CA ARG A 94 2.76 -1.14 -17.23
C ARG A 94 4.04 -0.55 -17.81
N ASP A 95 3.93 0.10 -18.97
CA ASP A 95 5.06 0.74 -19.61
C ASP A 95 5.50 1.99 -18.83
N ALA A 96 6.78 2.35 -18.97
CA ALA A 96 7.30 3.58 -18.38
C ALA A 96 6.59 4.81 -18.96
N THR A 97 6.37 5.78 -18.09
CA THR A 97 5.89 7.13 -18.45
C THR A 97 7.01 8.13 -18.21
N ASP A 98 6.77 9.42 -18.51
CA ASP A 98 7.76 10.48 -18.29
C ASP A 98 8.17 10.62 -16.81
N HIS A 99 7.33 10.14 -15.88
CA HIS A 99 7.52 10.33 -14.44
C HIS A 99 7.67 9.04 -13.64
N VAL A 100 7.23 7.92 -14.20
CA VAL A 100 7.24 6.63 -13.50
C VAL A 100 7.84 5.57 -14.43
N GLY A 101 8.80 4.80 -13.92
CA GLY A 101 9.39 3.68 -14.64
C GLY A 101 8.38 2.57 -14.95
N ALA A 102 8.77 1.63 -15.80
CA ALA A 102 7.97 0.45 -16.06
C ALA A 102 7.69 -0.33 -14.77
N ALA A 103 6.54 -0.97 -14.68
CA ALA A 103 6.11 -1.67 -13.47
C ALA A 103 5.39 -2.97 -13.81
N VAL A 104 5.35 -3.87 -12.86
CA VAL A 104 4.43 -5.01 -12.84
C VAL A 104 3.38 -4.74 -11.79
N VAL A 105 2.11 -4.84 -12.18
CA VAL A 105 0.97 -4.65 -11.27
C VAL A 105 0.28 -6.00 -11.09
N VAL A 106 0.20 -6.42 -9.84
CA VAL A 106 -0.42 -7.70 -9.44
C VAL A 106 -1.64 -7.39 -8.59
N ARG A 107 -2.77 -8.01 -8.89
CA ARG A 107 -4.01 -7.86 -8.12
C ARG A 107 -4.59 -9.22 -7.77
N PHE A 108 -5.09 -9.34 -6.57
CA PHE A 108 -5.82 -10.52 -6.09
C PHE A 108 -6.67 -10.17 -4.87
N GLU A 109 -7.50 -11.11 -4.46
CA GLU A 109 -8.30 -10.97 -3.23
C GLU A 109 -7.90 -12.05 -2.23
N CYS A 110 -7.82 -11.65 -0.97
CA CYS A 110 -7.54 -12.54 0.15
C CYS A 110 -8.64 -12.35 1.20
N GLU A 111 -9.48 -13.34 1.37
CA GLU A 111 -10.67 -13.27 2.26
C GLU A 111 -11.56 -12.05 1.98
N GLY A 112 -11.73 -11.72 0.71
CA GLY A 112 -12.52 -10.57 0.28
C GLY A 112 -11.78 -9.22 0.35
N LEU A 113 -10.55 -9.18 0.87
CA LEU A 113 -9.71 -7.98 0.86
C LEU A 113 -8.99 -7.86 -0.48
N PRO A 114 -9.27 -6.82 -1.28
CA PRO A 114 -8.50 -6.58 -2.50
C PRO A 114 -7.08 -6.14 -2.16
N ILE A 115 -6.10 -6.76 -2.83
CA ILE A 115 -4.68 -6.44 -2.66
C ILE A 115 -4.10 -6.10 -4.03
N GLU A 116 -3.38 -4.98 -4.12
CA GLU A 116 -2.62 -4.59 -5.29
C GLU A 116 -1.14 -4.46 -4.92
N ILE A 117 -0.27 -5.11 -5.70
CA ILE A 117 1.18 -4.97 -5.57
C ILE A 117 1.68 -4.21 -6.79
N PHE A 118 2.36 -3.10 -6.56
CA PHE A 118 3.01 -2.29 -7.59
C PHE A 118 4.52 -2.44 -7.44
N ALA A 119 5.15 -3.13 -8.41
CA ALA A 119 6.57 -3.43 -8.39
C ALA A 119 7.30 -2.67 -9.50
N THR A 120 8.29 -1.88 -9.16
CA THR A 120 9.10 -1.12 -10.11
C THR A 120 10.55 -1.05 -9.63
N ASP A 121 11.45 -0.64 -10.51
CA ASP A 121 12.88 -0.50 -10.20
C ASP A 121 13.17 0.86 -9.51
N ARG A 122 12.63 1.00 -8.30
CA ARG A 122 12.84 2.17 -7.45
C ARG A 122 12.52 1.80 -6.02
N PRO A 123 13.30 2.25 -5.03
CA PRO A 123 12.96 2.04 -3.62
C PRO A 123 11.54 2.50 -3.31
N ALA A 124 10.80 1.70 -2.56
CA ALA A 124 9.39 1.97 -2.29
C ALA A 124 9.16 3.38 -1.71
N ARG A 125 10.04 3.83 -0.82
CA ARG A 125 9.95 5.15 -0.18
C ARG A 125 10.20 6.33 -1.13
N GLU A 126 10.75 6.07 -2.31
CA GLU A 126 10.95 7.09 -3.35
C GLU A 126 9.83 7.08 -4.40
N GLN A 127 8.94 6.10 -4.36
CA GLN A 127 7.81 6.01 -5.29
C GLN A 127 6.72 7.02 -4.92
N TYR A 128 6.02 7.51 -5.93
CA TYR A 128 4.96 8.52 -5.75
C TYR A 128 3.90 8.12 -4.74
N GLY A 129 3.47 6.87 -4.74
CA GLY A 129 2.45 6.39 -3.81
C GLY A 129 2.85 6.55 -2.35
N PHE A 130 4.10 6.27 -2.01
CA PHE A 130 4.61 6.48 -0.65
C PHE A 130 4.71 7.96 -0.29
N VAL A 131 5.27 8.77 -1.19
CA VAL A 131 5.42 10.22 -0.97
C VAL A 131 4.04 10.87 -0.78
N HIS A 132 3.06 10.52 -1.59
CA HIS A 132 1.68 11.00 -1.45
C HIS A 132 1.08 10.61 -0.10
N MET A 133 1.24 9.36 0.32
CA MET A 133 0.72 8.89 1.61
C MET A 133 1.36 9.66 2.78
N LEU A 134 2.67 9.90 2.73
CA LEU A 134 3.37 10.67 3.75
C LEU A 134 2.83 12.10 3.83
N VAL A 135 2.61 12.74 2.68
CA VAL A 135 2.01 14.09 2.62
C VAL A 135 0.60 14.08 3.20
N GLU A 136 -0.23 13.11 2.85
CA GLU A 136 -1.57 12.97 3.42
C GLU A 136 -1.53 12.77 4.94
N ALA A 137 -0.63 11.93 5.43
CA ALA A 137 -0.46 11.71 6.87
C ALA A 137 -0.11 13.01 7.62
N ARG A 138 0.78 13.82 7.04
CA ARG A 138 1.15 15.11 7.59
C ARG A 138 0.00 16.11 7.59
N ILE A 139 -0.77 16.15 6.51
CA ILE A 139 -1.97 17.00 6.41
C ILE A 139 -2.98 16.59 7.48
N LEU A 140 -3.26 15.31 7.64
CA LEU A 140 -4.18 14.79 8.65
C LEU A 140 -3.72 15.12 10.07
N HIS A 141 -2.42 15.05 10.33
CA HIS A 141 -1.86 15.43 11.62
C HIS A 141 -2.10 16.91 11.94
N VAL A 142 -1.90 17.79 10.96
CA VAL A 142 -2.10 19.25 11.13
C VAL A 142 -3.59 19.62 11.25
N MET A 143 -4.45 18.99 10.46
CA MET A 143 -5.87 19.32 10.36
C MET A 143 -6.75 18.65 11.43
N GLY A 144 -6.28 17.55 12.02
CA GLY A 144 -6.98 16.85 13.09
C GLY A 144 -8.11 15.90 12.63
N ASP A 145 -8.75 15.25 13.62
CA ASP A 145 -9.70 14.15 13.38
C ASP A 145 -10.96 14.58 12.63
N GLY A 146 -11.44 15.80 12.84
CA GLY A 146 -12.62 16.31 12.14
C GLY A 146 -12.42 16.39 10.63
N PHE A 147 -11.22 16.73 10.18
CA PHE A 147 -10.86 16.76 8.78
C PHE A 147 -10.79 15.33 8.19
N ALA A 148 -10.23 14.40 8.94
CA ALA A 148 -10.16 12.99 8.53
C ALA A 148 -11.56 12.42 8.27
N ARG A 149 -12.53 12.70 9.13
CA ARG A 149 -13.93 12.28 8.95
C ARG A 149 -14.56 12.89 7.70
N LYS A 150 -14.29 14.16 7.42
CA LYS A 150 -14.79 14.82 6.20
C LYS A 150 -14.24 14.16 4.94
N ILE A 151 -12.97 13.76 4.93
CA ILE A 151 -12.37 13.05 3.81
C ILE A 151 -13.04 11.68 3.62
N GLN A 152 -13.29 10.92 4.70
CA GLN A 152 -14.00 9.65 4.63
C GLN A 152 -15.41 9.82 4.04
N ASP A 153 -16.17 10.82 4.49
CA ASP A 153 -17.50 11.12 3.99
C ASP A 153 -17.48 11.43 2.49
N LEU A 154 -16.51 12.23 2.03
CA LEU A 154 -16.34 12.54 0.62
C LEU A 154 -16.00 11.31 -0.21
N LYS A 155 -15.16 10.40 0.29
CA LYS A 155 -14.81 9.15 -0.39
C LYS A 155 -16.01 8.22 -0.53
N GLN A 156 -16.91 8.20 0.47
CA GLN A 156 -18.12 7.36 0.43
C GLN A 156 -19.18 7.91 -0.53
N THR A 157 -19.26 9.22 -0.72
CA THR A 157 -20.24 9.88 -1.58
C THR A 157 -19.74 10.08 -3.02
N GLY A 158 -18.46 9.96 -3.24
CA GLY A 158 -17.82 10.08 -4.55
C GLY A 158 -17.52 8.75 -5.15
#